data_6db92ab4c460f739b7e4bbf883626684
#
_entry.id   6db92ab4c460f739b7e4bbf883626684
#
_cell.length_a   1.000
_cell.length_b   1.000
_cell.length_c   1.000
_cell.angle_alpha   90.00
_cell.angle_beta   90.00
_cell.angle_gamma   90.00
#
_symmetry.space_group_name_H-M   'P 1'
#
loop_
_entity.id
_entity.type
_entity.pdbx_description
1 polymer ?
#
loop_
_entity_poly.entity_id
_entity_poly.type
_entity_poly.pdbx_seq_one_letter_code
_entity_poly.pdbx_strand_id
1 'polypeptide(L)'
;VGVATAVLCSAGAATAQQLTKNQGYLVDQNLNVVTSATTGLCWRDSDWSPALAAKAEACKQCTPDLCPKPPPPPPAPKPAPKPEAKPAPKPEMMNVEYKIELQGIVFAKPELTPDNKKDLDEFLAKEIKGVNIGAVIVTGHTDRIGSLKFNQRLSEQRALNGKDYLVSKGIDQKLIFWEGKAFKNPIPVTKFCDNKMSRKQLIECLAPNRRVTVEVVGTKPKPAPKPEAKPEAKPKP
;
A
#
# COMPACT_ATOMS: atom_id res chain seq x y z
N VAL A 1 -63.84 61.27 -29.31
CA VAL A 1 -62.90 60.15 -29.46
C VAL A 1 -62.54 59.75 -28.05
N GLY A 2 -63.27 58.69 -27.50
CA GLY A 2 -63.04 58.15 -26.21
C GLY A 2 -62.12 56.94 -26.25
N VAL A 3 -61.11 56.93 -25.44
CA VAL A 3 -60.30 55.70 -25.18
C VAL A 3 -60.73 55.18 -23.83
N ALA A 4 -61.44 54.09 -23.85
CA ALA A 4 -61.76 53.29 -22.65
C ALA A 4 -60.59 52.37 -22.43
N THR A 5 -59.87 52.63 -21.38
CA THR A 5 -58.82 51.68 -20.89
C THR A 5 -59.50 50.69 -19.93
N ALA A 6 -59.60 49.46 -20.36
CA ALA A 6 -60.04 48.34 -19.52
C ALA A 6 -58.94 47.93 -18.51
N VAL A 7 -59.25 48.23 -17.26
CA VAL A 7 -58.49 47.58 -16.14
C VAL A 7 -59.24 46.31 -15.78
N LEU A 8 -58.75 45.21 -16.20
CA LEU A 8 -59.28 43.89 -15.83
C LEU A 8 -58.14 42.94 -15.41
N CYS A 9 -58.35 42.37 -14.23
CA CYS A 9 -57.80 41.07 -13.79
C CYS A 9 -56.37 40.97 -13.29
N SER A 10 -56.08 41.58 -12.13
CA SER A 10 -54.98 41.07 -11.31
C SER A 10 -55.48 40.32 -10.03
N ALA A 11 -56.78 40.33 -9.73
CA ALA A 11 -57.30 39.64 -8.54
C ALA A 11 -57.52 38.12 -8.74
N GLY A 12 -57.71 37.67 -9.98
CA GLY A 12 -58.03 36.26 -10.21
C GLY A 12 -56.83 35.28 -10.11
N ALA A 13 -55.63 35.75 -10.34
CA ALA A 13 -54.43 34.90 -10.29
C ALA A 13 -53.99 34.59 -8.86
N ALA A 14 -54.18 35.55 -7.91
CA ALA A 14 -53.83 35.34 -6.50
C ALA A 14 -54.76 34.37 -5.82
N THR A 15 -56.07 34.43 -6.11
CA THR A 15 -57.07 33.50 -5.55
C THR A 15 -56.91 32.07 -6.09
N ALA A 16 -56.57 31.91 -7.38
CA ALA A 16 -56.31 30.60 -7.95
C ALA A 16 -55.07 29.92 -7.33
N GLN A 17 -54.00 30.66 -7.06
CA GLN A 17 -52.80 30.15 -6.41
C GLN A 17 -53.06 29.75 -4.94
N GLN A 18 -53.91 30.49 -4.21
CA GLN A 18 -54.25 30.16 -2.84
C GLN A 18 -55.20 28.95 -2.73
N LEU A 19 -56.10 28.75 -3.68
CA LEU A 19 -56.94 27.57 -3.79
C LEU A 19 -56.12 26.29 -3.99
N THR A 20 -55.00 26.40 -4.71
CA THR A 20 -54.12 25.22 -4.91
C THR A 20 -53.29 24.86 -3.69
N LYS A 21 -53.12 25.74 -2.70
CA LYS A 21 -52.30 25.50 -1.50
C LYS A 21 -52.92 24.53 -0.50
N ASN A 22 -54.27 24.55 -0.41
CA ASN A 22 -55.04 23.69 0.52
C ASN A 22 -55.93 22.69 -0.25
N GLN A 23 -55.56 22.29 -1.41
CA GLN A 23 -56.31 21.38 -2.26
C GLN A 23 -56.62 20.08 -1.54
N GLY A 24 -57.88 19.65 -1.58
CA GLY A 24 -58.39 18.49 -0.85
C GLY A 24 -59.04 18.82 0.49
N TYR A 25 -59.02 20.08 0.97
CA TYR A 25 -59.68 20.51 2.18
C TYR A 25 -60.71 21.64 1.87
N LEU A 26 -61.82 21.62 2.64
CA LEU A 26 -62.78 22.72 2.61
C LEU A 26 -62.13 23.97 3.20
N VAL A 27 -62.29 25.09 2.51
CA VAL A 27 -61.78 26.42 2.94
C VAL A 27 -62.93 27.40 3.12
N ASP A 28 -62.76 28.30 4.07
CA ASP A 28 -63.70 29.42 4.29
C ASP A 28 -63.49 30.52 3.26
N GLN A 29 -64.26 31.63 3.40
CA GLN A 29 -64.17 32.79 2.52
C GLN A 29 -62.79 33.48 2.54
N ASN A 30 -62.03 33.25 3.61
CA ASN A 30 -60.69 33.78 3.79
C ASN A 30 -59.62 32.77 3.41
N LEU A 31 -60.00 31.63 2.79
CA LEU A 31 -59.12 30.54 2.34
C LEU A 31 -58.45 29.77 3.49
N ASN A 32 -58.96 29.87 4.73
CA ASN A 32 -58.50 29.06 5.84
C ASN A 32 -59.22 27.71 5.81
N VAL A 33 -58.51 26.67 6.17
CA VAL A 33 -59.11 25.32 6.22
C VAL A 33 -60.16 25.24 7.36
N VAL A 34 -61.35 24.80 7.01
CA VAL A 34 -62.45 24.62 7.97
C VAL A 34 -62.19 23.38 8.84
N THR A 35 -62.25 23.61 10.17
CA THR A 35 -62.09 22.53 11.17
C THR A 35 -63.38 22.31 11.95
N SER A 36 -63.60 21.08 12.40
CA SER A 36 -64.72 20.73 13.29
C SER A 36 -64.50 21.37 14.66
N ALA A 37 -65.48 22.09 15.17
CA ALA A 37 -65.43 22.73 16.48
C ALA A 37 -65.36 21.72 17.65
N THR A 38 -65.85 20.49 17.46
CA THR A 38 -65.85 19.45 18.46
C THR A 38 -64.69 18.53 18.47
N THR A 39 -64.13 18.22 17.27
CA THR A 39 -63.06 17.24 17.12
C THR A 39 -61.70 17.85 16.68
N GLY A 40 -61.72 19.13 16.23
CA GLY A 40 -60.54 19.78 15.69
C GLY A 40 -60.07 19.23 14.34
N LEU A 41 -60.76 18.24 13.77
CA LEU A 41 -60.41 17.63 12.50
C LEU A 41 -60.80 18.54 11.32
N CYS A 42 -59.94 18.55 10.30
CA CYS A 42 -60.18 19.32 9.09
C CYS A 42 -61.21 18.61 8.20
N TRP A 43 -62.17 19.44 7.65
CA TRP A 43 -63.12 18.92 6.67
C TRP A 43 -62.45 18.70 5.34
N ARG A 44 -62.74 17.53 4.74
CA ARG A 44 -62.17 17.13 3.44
C ARG A 44 -63.21 17.42 2.33
N ASP A 45 -62.75 17.79 1.19
CA ASP A 45 -63.60 17.91 -0.02
C ASP A 45 -63.64 16.55 -0.77
N SER A 46 -64.39 16.52 -1.90
CA SER A 46 -64.53 15.31 -2.73
C SER A 46 -63.25 14.88 -3.39
N ASP A 47 -62.30 15.79 -3.58
CA ASP A 47 -61.04 15.55 -4.28
C ASP A 47 -59.91 15.17 -3.33
N TRP A 48 -60.18 15.05 -2.05
CA TRP A 48 -59.17 14.74 -1.06
C TRP A 48 -58.49 13.42 -1.34
N SER A 49 -57.17 13.47 -1.33
CA SER A 49 -56.31 12.27 -1.35
C SER A 49 -55.09 12.47 -0.45
N PRO A 50 -54.48 11.37 0.04
CA PRO A 50 -53.24 11.46 0.82
C PRO A 50 -52.13 12.24 0.12
N ALA A 51 -52.05 12.14 -1.19
CA ALA A 51 -51.03 12.82 -1.99
C ALA A 51 -51.27 14.34 -2.09
N LEU A 52 -52.53 14.79 -2.13
CA LEU A 52 -52.90 16.21 -2.07
C LEU A 52 -52.71 16.75 -0.68
N ALA A 53 -53.17 16.01 0.36
CA ALA A 53 -53.02 16.39 1.76
C ALA A 53 -51.54 16.62 2.12
N ALA A 54 -50.62 15.78 1.66
CA ALA A 54 -49.20 15.91 1.91
C ALA A 54 -48.58 17.18 1.31
N LYS A 55 -49.17 17.74 0.27
CA LYS A 55 -48.71 18.97 -0.42
C LYS A 55 -49.40 20.25 0.09
N ALA A 56 -50.51 20.13 0.83
CA ALA A 56 -51.26 21.25 1.33
C ALA A 56 -50.48 22.03 2.41
N GLU A 57 -50.63 23.38 2.44
CA GLU A 57 -50.03 24.19 3.50
C GLU A 57 -50.57 23.82 4.90
N ALA A 58 -51.83 23.44 4.94
CA ALA A 58 -52.46 22.95 6.19
C ALA A 58 -52.09 21.53 6.58
N CYS A 59 -51.18 20.88 5.88
CA CYS A 59 -50.78 19.49 6.16
C CYS A 59 -50.43 19.28 7.62
N LYS A 60 -49.61 20.14 8.21
CA LYS A 60 -49.19 20.04 9.63
C LYS A 60 -50.36 20.14 10.63
N GLN A 61 -51.41 20.88 10.27
CA GLN A 61 -52.59 21.06 11.10
C GLN A 61 -53.58 19.91 10.91
N CYS A 62 -53.78 19.46 9.69
CA CYS A 62 -54.87 18.57 9.32
C CYS A 62 -54.44 17.09 9.24
N THR A 63 -53.24 16.80 8.80
CA THR A 63 -52.71 15.45 8.58
C THR A 63 -51.22 15.39 8.85
N PRO A 64 -50.78 15.58 10.09
CA PRO A 64 -49.35 15.67 10.42
C PRO A 64 -48.55 14.42 9.99
N ASP A 65 -49.20 13.26 9.96
CA ASP A 65 -48.57 11.99 9.58
C ASP A 65 -48.23 11.89 8.09
N LEU A 66 -48.93 12.67 7.23
CA LEU A 66 -48.75 12.69 5.79
C LEU A 66 -47.80 13.80 5.34
N CYS A 67 -47.44 14.75 6.22
CA CYS A 67 -46.55 15.82 5.85
C CYS A 67 -45.17 15.33 5.50
N PRO A 68 -44.54 15.88 4.46
CA PRO A 68 -43.12 15.65 4.21
C PRO A 68 -42.33 16.04 5.46
N LYS A 69 -41.60 15.07 6.04
CA LYS A 69 -40.64 15.39 7.10
C LYS A 69 -39.64 16.40 6.57
N PRO A 70 -39.35 17.47 7.31
CA PRO A 70 -38.31 18.38 6.90
C PRO A 70 -37.02 17.52 6.61
N PRO A 71 -36.29 17.83 5.55
CA PRO A 71 -35.04 17.13 5.30
C PRO A 71 -34.22 17.19 6.61
N PRO A 72 -33.53 16.10 6.97
CA PRO A 72 -32.66 16.13 8.14
C PRO A 72 -31.74 17.35 7.99
N PRO A 73 -31.46 18.08 9.07
CA PRO A 73 -30.57 19.22 9.00
C PRO A 73 -29.29 18.73 8.30
N PRO A 74 -28.71 19.54 7.38
CA PRO A 74 -27.48 19.15 6.74
C PRO A 74 -26.52 18.69 7.86
N PRO A 75 -25.85 17.54 7.71
CA PRO A 75 -24.94 17.06 8.74
C PRO A 75 -24.06 18.25 9.12
N ALA A 76 -23.97 18.52 10.41
CA ALA A 76 -23.13 19.60 10.91
C ALA A 76 -21.81 19.54 10.15
N PRO A 77 -21.30 20.67 9.61
CA PRO A 77 -20.07 20.64 8.83
C PRO A 77 -19.08 19.84 9.68
N LYS A 78 -18.65 18.69 9.14
CA LYS A 78 -17.60 17.89 9.79
C LYS A 78 -16.53 18.89 10.17
N PRO A 79 -16.06 18.94 11.42
CA PRO A 79 -14.98 19.85 11.78
C PRO A 79 -13.97 19.79 10.66
N ALA A 80 -13.64 20.97 10.07
CA ALA A 80 -12.73 21.05 8.95
C ALA A 80 -11.59 20.10 9.25
N PRO A 81 -11.23 19.17 8.35
CA PRO A 81 -10.20 18.21 8.64
C PRO A 81 -9.02 19.03 9.13
N LYS A 82 -8.69 18.83 10.41
CA LYS A 82 -7.47 19.38 11.01
C LYS A 82 -6.41 19.16 9.93
N PRO A 83 -5.68 20.20 9.49
CA PRO A 83 -4.77 20.04 8.36
C PRO A 83 -4.05 18.71 8.57
N GLU A 84 -4.41 17.70 7.79
CA GLU A 84 -3.67 16.44 7.83
C GLU A 84 -2.25 16.87 7.56
N ALA A 85 -1.42 16.75 8.59
CA ALA A 85 0.01 16.94 8.42
C ALA A 85 0.34 16.15 7.16
N LYS A 86 0.75 16.87 6.08
CA LYS A 86 1.11 16.23 4.80
C LYS A 86 1.79 14.93 5.15
N PRO A 87 1.32 13.78 4.67
CA PRO A 87 1.94 12.52 5.02
C PRO A 87 3.42 12.71 4.81
N ALA A 88 4.20 12.49 5.87
CA ALA A 88 5.66 12.65 5.81
C ALA A 88 6.10 11.92 4.54
N PRO A 89 6.91 12.52 3.67
CA PRO A 89 7.28 11.91 2.40
C PRO A 89 7.75 10.50 2.71
N LYS A 90 7.09 9.50 2.10
CA LYS A 90 7.48 8.10 2.27
C LYS A 90 8.97 8.04 1.96
N PRO A 91 9.80 7.48 2.84
CA PRO A 91 11.22 7.40 2.59
C PRO A 91 11.44 6.77 1.22
N GLU A 92 12.17 7.46 0.35
CA GLU A 92 12.57 6.91 -0.94
C GLU A 92 13.38 5.64 -0.66
N MET A 93 12.93 4.51 -1.18
CA MET A 93 13.62 3.23 -1.07
C MET A 93 14.61 3.10 -2.22
N MET A 94 15.85 2.73 -1.92
CA MET A 94 16.85 2.41 -2.92
C MET A 94 17.07 0.90 -3.00
N ASN A 95 17.23 0.37 -4.21
CA ASN A 95 17.61 -1.02 -4.39
C ASN A 95 19.07 -1.20 -3.99
N VAL A 96 19.35 -2.24 -3.25
CA VAL A 96 20.70 -2.61 -2.80
C VAL A 96 20.97 -4.07 -3.11
N GLU A 97 22.20 -4.34 -3.47
CA GLU A 97 22.71 -5.67 -3.73
C GLU A 97 23.99 -5.87 -2.92
N TYR A 98 24.05 -6.92 -2.16
CA TYR A 98 25.20 -7.29 -1.34
C TYR A 98 25.65 -8.69 -1.71
N LYS A 99 26.95 -8.90 -1.75
CA LYS A 99 27.54 -10.17 -2.11
C LYS A 99 28.66 -10.53 -1.16
N ILE A 100 28.67 -11.78 -0.70
CA ILE A 100 29.78 -12.37 0.03
C ILE A 100 30.21 -13.69 -0.58
N GLU A 101 31.51 -13.97 -0.59
CA GLU A 101 32.09 -15.23 -1.04
C GLU A 101 32.75 -15.95 0.13
N LEU A 102 32.16 -17.06 0.54
CA LEU A 102 32.65 -17.92 1.59
C LEU A 102 33.66 -18.93 1.02
N GLN A 103 34.94 -18.67 1.22
CA GLN A 103 36.03 -19.48 0.70
C GLN A 103 36.56 -20.47 1.74
N GLY A 104 37.54 -21.31 1.38
CA GLY A 104 38.19 -22.21 2.32
C GLY A 104 37.39 -23.44 2.68
N ILE A 105 36.39 -23.81 1.91
CA ILE A 105 35.60 -25.03 2.12
C ILE A 105 36.51 -26.25 1.90
N VAL A 106 36.40 -27.20 2.81
CA VAL A 106 37.26 -28.41 2.80
C VAL A 106 37.04 -29.23 1.53
N PHE A 107 38.12 -29.79 1.00
CA PHE A 107 38.06 -30.64 -0.21
C PHE A 107 37.08 -31.82 -0.02
N ALA A 108 36.23 -32.02 -1.02
CA ALA A 108 35.19 -33.03 -1.10
C ALA A 108 34.16 -33.02 0.06
N LYS A 109 34.13 -31.95 0.89
CA LYS A 109 33.10 -31.78 1.94
C LYS A 109 32.07 -30.71 1.56
N PRO A 110 30.79 -30.93 1.91
CA PRO A 110 29.75 -29.96 1.64
C PRO A 110 29.54 -28.92 2.75
N GLU A 111 30.04 -29.15 3.96
CA GLU A 111 29.79 -28.36 5.14
C GLU A 111 30.52 -27.01 5.09
N LEU A 112 29.87 -25.98 5.58
CA LEU A 112 30.49 -24.68 5.83
C LEU A 112 31.46 -24.81 7.04
N THR A 113 32.63 -24.20 6.90
CA THR A 113 33.60 -24.16 8.02
C THR A 113 33.09 -23.20 9.13
N PRO A 114 33.61 -23.29 10.35
CA PRO A 114 33.31 -22.35 11.41
C PRO A 114 33.62 -20.88 11.00
N ASP A 115 34.72 -20.68 10.27
CA ASP A 115 35.09 -19.33 9.76
C ASP A 115 34.06 -18.83 8.76
N ASN A 116 33.60 -19.68 7.82
CA ASN A 116 32.55 -19.31 6.88
C ASN A 116 31.23 -18.89 7.60
N LYS A 117 30.88 -19.57 8.68
CA LYS A 117 29.70 -19.23 9.48
C LYS A 117 29.89 -17.89 10.18
N LYS A 118 31.08 -17.61 10.70
CA LYS A 118 31.42 -16.35 11.33
C LYS A 118 31.38 -15.20 10.32
N ASP A 119 31.99 -15.37 9.15
CA ASP A 119 32.00 -14.37 8.08
C ASP A 119 30.56 -14.06 7.62
N LEU A 120 29.71 -15.09 7.52
CA LEU A 120 28.30 -14.91 7.18
C LEU A 120 27.51 -14.19 8.27
N ASP A 121 27.77 -14.48 9.54
CA ASP A 121 27.16 -13.78 10.68
C ASP A 121 27.56 -12.29 10.69
N GLU A 122 28.85 -11.99 10.44
CA GLU A 122 29.33 -10.61 10.35
C GLU A 122 28.70 -9.88 9.16
N PHE A 123 28.59 -10.54 8.02
CA PHE A 123 27.93 -10.00 6.83
C PHE A 123 26.45 -9.66 7.12
N LEU A 124 25.72 -10.57 7.75
CA LEU A 124 24.31 -10.32 8.10
C LEU A 124 24.19 -9.16 9.10
N ALA A 125 25.08 -9.07 10.07
CA ALA A 125 25.04 -8.03 11.10
C ALA A 125 25.41 -6.64 10.60
N LYS A 126 26.34 -6.54 9.64
CA LYS A 126 26.90 -5.27 9.15
C LYS A 126 26.19 -4.76 7.89
N GLU A 127 26.08 -5.62 6.87
CA GLU A 127 25.62 -5.21 5.54
C GLU A 127 24.10 -5.32 5.39
N ILE A 128 23.49 -6.36 5.96
CA ILE A 128 22.08 -6.67 5.77
C ILE A 128 21.20 -5.99 6.83
N LYS A 129 21.79 -5.43 7.87
CA LYS A 129 21.04 -4.72 8.91
C LYS A 129 20.23 -3.55 8.33
N GLY A 130 18.89 -3.62 8.51
CA GLY A 130 17.98 -2.59 8.02
C GLY A 130 17.67 -2.68 6.52
N VAL A 131 18.08 -3.74 5.86
CA VAL A 131 17.68 -4.07 4.48
C VAL A 131 16.37 -4.85 4.51
N ASN A 132 15.39 -4.40 3.72
CA ASN A 132 14.21 -5.19 3.43
C ASN A 132 14.59 -6.20 2.33
N ILE A 133 14.83 -7.45 2.71
CA ILE A 133 15.31 -8.52 1.82
C ILE A 133 14.20 -8.89 0.85
N GLY A 134 14.48 -8.78 -0.45
CA GLY A 134 13.60 -9.23 -1.52
C GLY A 134 13.91 -10.64 -2.01
N ALA A 135 15.21 -10.96 -2.14
CA ALA A 135 15.67 -12.28 -2.53
C ALA A 135 17.10 -12.53 -2.04
N VAL A 136 17.42 -13.79 -1.78
CA VAL A 136 18.76 -14.26 -1.46
C VAL A 136 19.11 -15.40 -2.42
N ILE A 137 20.25 -15.32 -3.09
CA ILE A 137 20.72 -16.35 -4.02
C ILE A 137 21.97 -16.98 -3.43
N VAL A 138 21.92 -18.27 -3.18
CA VAL A 138 23.03 -19.06 -2.64
C VAL A 138 23.59 -19.97 -3.75
N THR A 139 24.80 -19.70 -4.20
CA THR A 139 25.44 -20.49 -5.26
C THR A 139 26.62 -21.27 -4.73
N GLY A 140 26.56 -22.59 -4.88
CA GLY A 140 27.67 -23.48 -4.52
C GLY A 140 28.62 -23.71 -5.70
N HIS A 141 29.92 -23.74 -5.41
CA HIS A 141 30.97 -24.00 -6.38
C HIS A 141 31.92 -25.11 -5.89
N THR A 142 32.55 -25.79 -6.84
CA THR A 142 33.60 -26.80 -6.58
C THR A 142 34.85 -26.50 -7.41
N ASP A 143 35.94 -27.15 -7.07
CA ASP A 143 37.09 -27.27 -7.98
C ASP A 143 36.80 -28.31 -9.09
N ARG A 144 37.73 -28.40 -10.07
CA ARG A 144 37.58 -29.28 -11.22
C ARG A 144 38.01 -30.74 -10.95
N ILE A 145 38.43 -31.10 -9.74
CA ILE A 145 38.87 -32.43 -9.43
C ILE A 145 37.66 -33.35 -9.26
N GLY A 146 37.60 -34.43 -10.01
CA GLY A 146 36.50 -35.40 -10.00
C GLY A 146 35.53 -35.26 -11.17
N SER A 147 34.51 -36.09 -11.18
CA SER A 147 33.52 -36.08 -12.26
C SER A 147 32.53 -34.92 -12.13
N LEU A 148 31.99 -34.47 -13.27
CA LEU A 148 30.97 -33.42 -13.31
C LEU A 148 29.75 -33.79 -12.44
N LYS A 149 29.31 -35.05 -12.51
CA LYS A 149 28.15 -35.54 -11.74
C LYS A 149 28.40 -35.45 -10.21
N PHE A 150 29.58 -35.79 -9.78
CA PHE A 150 29.98 -35.65 -8.37
C PHE A 150 30.01 -34.20 -7.93
N ASN A 151 30.68 -33.34 -8.71
CA ASN A 151 30.83 -31.93 -8.43
C ASN A 151 29.50 -31.17 -8.49
N GLN A 152 28.57 -31.59 -9.35
CA GLN A 152 27.22 -31.02 -9.41
C GLN A 152 26.49 -31.26 -8.06
N ARG A 153 26.46 -32.51 -7.60
CA ARG A 153 25.83 -32.84 -6.30
C ARG A 153 26.53 -32.14 -5.13
N LEU A 154 27.86 -32.09 -5.13
CA LEU A 154 28.62 -31.44 -4.07
C LEU A 154 28.36 -29.94 -4.01
N SER A 155 28.25 -29.26 -5.16
CA SER A 155 27.94 -27.85 -5.22
C SER A 155 26.51 -27.56 -4.76
N GLU A 156 25.56 -28.41 -5.12
CA GLU A 156 24.17 -28.33 -4.65
C GLU A 156 24.08 -28.49 -3.13
N GLN A 157 24.77 -29.47 -2.57
CA GLN A 157 24.81 -29.68 -1.11
C GLN A 157 25.45 -28.49 -0.38
N ARG A 158 26.50 -27.88 -0.94
CA ARG A 158 27.12 -26.66 -0.39
C ARG A 158 26.15 -25.49 -0.37
N ALA A 159 25.43 -25.29 -1.47
CA ALA A 159 24.41 -24.25 -1.56
C ALA A 159 23.27 -24.50 -0.56
N LEU A 160 22.84 -25.77 -0.43
CA LEU A 160 21.80 -26.14 0.52
C LEU A 160 22.22 -25.88 1.97
N ASN A 161 23.44 -26.27 2.35
CA ASN A 161 23.97 -26.00 3.68
C ASN A 161 24.07 -24.48 3.97
N GLY A 162 24.42 -23.69 2.95
CA GLY A 162 24.38 -22.23 3.05
C GLY A 162 22.96 -21.70 3.30
N LYS A 163 21.99 -22.19 2.51
CA LYS A 163 20.57 -21.88 2.70
C LYS A 163 20.09 -22.22 4.10
N ASP A 164 20.35 -23.47 4.55
CA ASP A 164 19.87 -23.94 5.85
C ASP A 164 20.47 -23.10 7.00
N TYR A 165 21.72 -22.68 6.85
CA TYR A 165 22.34 -21.76 7.80
C TYR A 165 21.65 -20.39 7.82
N LEU A 166 21.33 -19.81 6.66
CA LEU A 166 20.62 -18.52 6.57
C LEU A 166 19.21 -18.60 7.16
N VAL A 167 18.50 -19.72 6.93
CA VAL A 167 17.21 -19.98 7.57
C VAL A 167 17.35 -20.04 9.10
N SER A 168 18.39 -20.69 9.63
CA SER A 168 18.66 -20.73 11.07
C SER A 168 18.94 -19.35 11.67
N LYS A 169 19.36 -18.38 10.86
CA LYS A 169 19.57 -16.97 11.24
C LYS A 169 18.32 -16.10 11.07
N GLY A 170 17.19 -16.69 10.70
CA GLY A 170 15.90 -16.02 10.64
C GLY A 170 15.53 -15.41 9.28
N ILE A 171 16.25 -15.73 8.20
CA ILE A 171 15.86 -15.36 6.86
C ILE A 171 14.76 -16.29 6.37
N ASP A 172 13.66 -15.71 5.81
CA ASP A 172 12.54 -16.52 5.32
C ASP A 172 13.00 -17.44 4.17
N GLN A 173 12.77 -18.74 4.35
CA GLN A 173 13.09 -19.77 3.36
C GLN A 173 12.51 -19.48 1.96
N LYS A 174 11.38 -18.81 1.89
CA LYS A 174 10.72 -18.47 0.62
C LYS A 174 11.50 -17.43 -0.21
N LEU A 175 12.33 -16.64 0.44
CA LEU A 175 13.18 -15.66 -0.21
C LEU A 175 14.52 -16.22 -0.65
N ILE A 176 14.87 -17.47 -0.24
CA ILE A 176 16.18 -18.05 -0.51
C ILE A 176 16.10 -18.99 -1.70
N PHE A 177 16.79 -18.64 -2.77
CA PHE A 177 17.03 -19.47 -3.95
C PHE A 177 18.42 -20.07 -3.85
N TRP A 178 18.59 -21.28 -4.29
CA TRP A 178 19.88 -21.95 -4.25
C TRP A 178 20.16 -22.75 -5.51
N GLU A 179 21.43 -22.80 -5.92
CA GLU A 179 21.89 -23.57 -7.08
C GLU A 179 23.31 -24.10 -6.89
N GLY A 180 23.62 -25.19 -7.57
CA GLY A 180 24.97 -25.72 -7.68
C GLY A 180 25.53 -25.50 -9.08
N LYS A 181 26.66 -24.82 -9.21
CA LYS A 181 27.31 -24.55 -10.50
C LYS A 181 28.53 -25.47 -10.77
N ALA A 182 28.76 -26.46 -9.90
CA ALA A 182 29.93 -27.32 -10.01
C ALA A 182 31.22 -26.49 -10.21
N PHE A 183 32.05 -26.84 -11.18
CA PHE A 183 33.27 -26.10 -11.57
C PHE A 183 33.11 -25.23 -12.81
N LYS A 184 31.87 -24.87 -13.19
CA LYS A 184 31.61 -24.10 -14.42
C LYS A 184 32.12 -22.66 -14.35
N ASN A 185 32.23 -22.09 -13.15
CA ASN A 185 32.63 -20.71 -12.91
C ASN A 185 33.94 -20.66 -12.09
N PRO A 186 35.08 -21.04 -12.64
CA PRO A 186 36.35 -21.04 -11.91
C PRO A 186 36.85 -19.62 -11.65
N ILE A 187 37.49 -19.41 -10.51
CA ILE A 187 38.20 -18.16 -10.24
C ILE A 187 39.40 -18.04 -11.21
N PRO A 188 39.57 -16.87 -11.85
CA PRO A 188 40.57 -16.70 -12.91
C PRO A 188 42.01 -17.13 -12.54
N VAL A 189 42.45 -16.84 -11.30
CA VAL A 189 43.80 -17.21 -10.83
C VAL A 189 44.01 -18.71 -10.82
N THR A 190 42.98 -19.53 -10.70
CA THR A 190 43.10 -21.00 -10.69
C THR A 190 43.34 -21.62 -12.06
N LYS A 191 43.34 -20.82 -13.15
CA LYS A 191 43.74 -21.24 -14.49
C LYS A 191 45.23 -21.63 -14.57
N PHE A 192 46.02 -21.07 -13.69
CA PHE A 192 47.45 -21.36 -13.61
C PHE A 192 47.79 -22.64 -12.85
N CYS A 193 46.82 -23.30 -12.22
CA CYS A 193 47.01 -24.58 -11.57
C CYS A 193 47.20 -25.70 -12.61
N ASP A 194 48.42 -26.19 -12.75
CA ASP A 194 48.73 -27.24 -13.74
C ASP A 194 48.34 -28.63 -13.25
N ASN A 195 47.77 -29.44 -14.13
CA ASN A 195 47.44 -30.82 -13.84
C ASN A 195 48.70 -31.74 -13.62
N LYS A 196 49.88 -31.23 -13.97
CA LYS A 196 51.16 -31.89 -13.69
C LYS A 196 51.61 -31.77 -12.24
N MET A 197 51.00 -30.88 -11.46
CA MET A 197 51.24 -30.76 -10.02
C MET A 197 50.89 -32.07 -9.28
N SER A 198 51.57 -32.32 -8.17
CA SER A 198 51.12 -33.40 -7.26
C SER A 198 49.69 -33.17 -6.86
N ARG A 199 48.93 -34.24 -6.58
CA ARG A 199 47.52 -34.17 -6.17
C ARG A 199 47.31 -33.19 -5.01
N LYS A 200 48.22 -33.20 -4.02
CA LYS A 200 48.14 -32.29 -2.86
C LYS A 200 48.27 -30.84 -3.28
N GLN A 201 49.30 -30.52 -4.08
CA GLN A 201 49.51 -29.17 -4.58
C GLN A 201 48.35 -28.69 -5.44
N LEU A 202 47.79 -29.56 -6.31
CA LEU A 202 46.66 -29.21 -7.15
C LEU A 202 45.40 -28.92 -6.29
N ILE A 203 45.12 -29.68 -5.24
CA ILE A 203 44.02 -29.44 -4.33
C ILE A 203 44.19 -28.10 -3.63
N GLU A 204 45.38 -27.74 -3.18
CA GLU A 204 45.68 -26.44 -2.56
C GLU A 204 45.56 -25.29 -3.55
N CYS A 205 46.13 -25.42 -4.75
CA CYS A 205 46.07 -24.40 -5.81
C CYS A 205 44.60 -24.10 -6.22
N LEU A 206 43.77 -25.12 -6.28
CA LEU A 206 42.36 -24.98 -6.66
C LEU A 206 41.45 -24.61 -5.49
N ALA A 207 41.98 -24.42 -4.28
CA ALA A 207 41.19 -24.10 -3.07
C ALA A 207 40.23 -22.93 -3.23
N PRO A 208 40.58 -21.81 -3.93
CA PRO A 208 39.66 -20.69 -4.11
C PRO A 208 38.35 -21.03 -4.83
N ASN A 209 38.35 -22.09 -5.67
CA ASN A 209 37.13 -22.52 -6.35
C ASN A 209 36.13 -23.20 -5.42
N ARG A 210 36.57 -23.70 -4.28
CA ARG A 210 35.71 -24.31 -3.27
C ARG A 210 35.09 -23.23 -2.41
N ARG A 211 34.00 -22.67 -2.91
CA ARG A 211 33.33 -21.51 -2.30
C ARG A 211 31.81 -21.63 -2.36
N VAL A 212 31.15 -20.88 -1.52
CA VAL A 212 29.74 -20.58 -1.61
C VAL A 212 29.60 -19.07 -1.75
N THR A 213 28.83 -18.63 -2.72
CA THR A 213 28.51 -17.22 -2.93
C THR A 213 27.10 -16.98 -2.42
N VAL A 214 26.93 -15.94 -1.62
CA VAL A 214 25.62 -15.48 -1.17
C VAL A 214 25.40 -14.06 -1.69
N GLU A 215 24.35 -13.89 -2.46
CA GLU A 215 23.94 -12.60 -3.04
C GLU A 215 22.59 -12.24 -2.42
N VAL A 216 22.49 -11.04 -1.84
CA VAL A 216 21.28 -10.54 -1.19
C VAL A 216 20.81 -9.32 -1.95
N VAL A 217 19.61 -9.39 -2.50
CA VAL A 217 18.95 -8.28 -3.18
C VAL A 217 17.80 -7.79 -2.30
N GLY A 218 17.72 -6.49 -2.11
CA GLY A 218 16.69 -5.91 -1.27
C GLY A 218 16.55 -4.41 -1.45
N THR A 219 15.83 -3.79 -0.54
CA THR A 219 15.65 -2.34 -0.53
C THR A 219 16.04 -1.77 0.83
N LYS A 220 16.62 -0.59 0.83
CA LYS A 220 17.00 0.16 2.03
C LYS A 220 16.50 1.59 1.93
N PRO A 221 16.04 2.21 3.03
CA PRO A 221 15.71 3.63 3.01
C PRO A 221 16.92 4.45 2.56
N LYS A 222 16.72 5.34 1.59
CA LYS A 222 17.76 6.28 1.16
C LYS A 222 18.15 7.16 2.36
N PRO A 223 19.43 7.30 2.67
CA PRO A 223 19.84 8.21 3.73
C PRO A 223 19.31 9.61 3.40
N ALA A 224 18.72 10.27 4.41
CA ALA A 224 18.29 11.65 4.25
C ALA A 224 19.50 12.48 3.76
N PRO A 225 19.31 13.41 2.80
CA PRO A 225 20.38 14.27 2.36
C PRO A 225 20.93 15.01 3.61
N LYS A 226 22.23 14.84 3.83
CA LYS A 226 22.91 15.56 4.90
C LYS A 226 22.66 17.06 4.67
N PRO A 227 22.19 17.83 5.66
CA PRO A 227 21.98 19.26 5.47
C PRO A 227 23.28 19.86 4.92
N GLU A 228 23.23 20.39 3.70
CA GLU A 228 24.34 21.16 3.16
C GLU A 228 24.62 22.32 4.14
N ALA A 229 25.80 22.37 4.66
CA ALA A 229 26.24 23.46 5.51
C ALA A 229 26.03 24.75 4.71
N LYS A 230 25.13 25.61 5.22
CA LYS A 230 24.83 26.91 4.66
C LYS A 230 26.19 27.67 4.54
N PRO A 231 26.53 28.18 3.35
CA PRO A 231 27.77 28.91 3.20
C PRO A 231 27.79 30.06 4.20
N GLU A 232 28.81 30.10 5.11
CA GLU A 232 29.05 31.22 5.94
C GLU A 232 29.24 32.46 5.08
N ALA A 233 28.37 33.44 5.27
CA ALA A 233 28.50 34.74 4.66
C ALA A 233 29.82 35.37 5.10
N LYS A 234 30.77 35.50 4.17
CA LYS A 234 31.98 36.28 4.39
C LYS A 234 31.59 37.69 4.80
N PRO A 235 32.17 38.25 5.90
CA PRO A 235 31.98 39.65 6.22
C PRO A 235 32.55 40.51 5.08
N LYS A 236 31.77 41.47 4.62
CA LYS A 236 32.22 42.50 3.68
C LYS A 236 33.17 43.45 4.42
N PRO A 237 34.18 43.97 3.73
CA PRO A 237 35.13 44.92 4.27
C PRO A 237 34.53 46.28 4.61
#